data_9e6b53a5917db6f04fbcbf91b85b3912
#
_entry.id   9e6b53a5917db6f04fbcbf91b85b3912
#
_cell.length_a   1.000
_cell.length_b   1.000
_cell.length_c   1.000
_cell.angle_alpha   90.00
_cell.angle_beta   90.00
_cell.angle_gamma   90.00
#
_symmetry.space_group_name_H-M   'P 1'
#
loop_
_entity.id
_entity.type
_entity.pdbx_description
1 polymer ?
#
loop_
_entity_poly.entity_id
_entity_poly.type
_entity_poly.pdbx_seq_one_letter_code
_entity_poly.pdbx_strand_id
1 'polypeptide(L)'
;MADKRRAVYVISVAAELAGVHPQTLRVYERKGLLEPARTRGGSRRYSEGDIDRLFRIHQLTAAGINLEGVRRIMELEDHNEWLRKELVRARSEANEAVERTHRKYRRDLVPVSRAPVPYRGRR
;
A
#
# COMPACT_ATOMS: atom_id res chain seq x y z
N MET A 1 1.16 2.84 18.40
CA MET A 1 1.26 1.85 17.32
C MET A 1 2.69 1.77 16.83
N ALA A 2 3.20 0.57 16.64
CA ALA A 2 4.52 0.38 16.07
C ALA A 2 4.50 0.83 14.59
N ASP A 3 5.50 1.58 14.19
CA ASP A 3 5.68 1.97 12.80
C ASP A 3 6.18 0.77 12.00
N LYS A 4 5.36 0.23 11.10
CA LYS A 4 5.72 -0.91 10.26
C LYS A 4 6.87 -0.63 9.30
N ARG A 5 7.22 0.63 9.07
CA ARG A 5 8.33 1.02 8.21
C ARG A 5 9.67 1.03 8.94
N ARG A 6 9.65 1.00 10.27
CA ARG A 6 10.87 1.02 11.06
C ARG A 6 11.64 -0.29 10.89
N ALA A 7 12.85 -0.20 10.36
CA ALA A 7 13.69 -1.35 10.07
C ALA A 7 14.52 -1.71 11.30
N VAL A 8 14.04 -2.67 12.09
CA VAL A 8 14.64 -3.06 13.36
C VAL A 8 15.19 -4.47 13.40
N TYR A 9 14.83 -5.32 12.43
CA TYR A 9 15.20 -6.73 12.46
C TYR A 9 16.48 -7.00 11.64
N VAL A 10 17.46 -7.67 12.24
CA VAL A 10 18.61 -8.19 11.50
C VAL A 10 18.16 -9.39 10.65
N ILE A 11 18.95 -9.74 9.63
CA ILE A 11 18.57 -10.78 8.66
C ILE A 11 18.26 -12.12 9.33
N SER A 12 19.03 -12.54 10.33
CA SER A 12 18.80 -13.82 11.02
C SER A 12 17.45 -13.86 11.72
N VAL A 13 17.06 -12.76 12.37
CA VAL A 13 15.78 -12.64 13.07
C VAL A 13 14.63 -12.57 12.06
N ALA A 14 14.80 -11.78 11.00
CA ALA A 14 13.78 -11.68 9.94
C ALA A 14 13.53 -13.04 9.28
N ALA A 15 14.58 -13.79 8.98
CA ALA A 15 14.50 -15.13 8.41
C ALA A 15 13.77 -16.09 9.35
N GLU A 16 14.09 -16.04 10.64
CA GLU A 16 13.44 -16.88 11.65
C GLU A 16 11.95 -16.55 11.75
N LEU A 17 11.58 -15.28 11.81
CA LEU A 17 10.19 -14.85 11.87
C LEU A 17 9.39 -15.30 10.64
N ALA A 18 10.02 -15.26 9.47
CA ALA A 18 9.38 -15.66 8.22
C ALA A 18 9.46 -17.16 7.95
N GLY A 19 10.21 -17.91 8.76
CA GLY A 19 10.36 -19.35 8.59
C GLY A 19 11.19 -19.75 7.37
N VAL A 20 12.15 -18.93 6.98
CA VAL A 20 13.01 -19.16 5.82
C VAL A 20 14.49 -19.04 6.18
N HIS A 21 15.37 -19.55 5.32
CA HIS A 21 16.80 -19.40 5.48
C HIS A 21 17.25 -17.96 5.16
N PRO A 22 18.23 -17.40 5.89
CA PRO A 22 18.74 -16.06 5.56
C PRO A 22 19.19 -15.88 4.12
N GLN A 23 19.76 -16.93 3.52
CA GLN A 23 20.16 -16.92 2.12
C GLN A 23 18.97 -16.68 1.18
N THR A 24 17.78 -17.17 1.54
CA THR A 24 16.56 -16.93 0.80
C THR A 24 16.22 -15.45 0.75
N LEU A 25 16.41 -14.72 1.85
CA LEU A 25 16.20 -13.28 1.89
C LEU A 25 17.16 -12.53 0.97
N ARG A 26 18.42 -12.98 0.90
CA ARG A 26 19.41 -12.41 -0.02
C ARG A 26 19.04 -12.63 -1.47
N VAL A 27 18.50 -13.82 -1.79
CA VAL A 27 17.98 -14.12 -3.14
C VAL A 27 16.81 -13.21 -3.48
N TYR A 28 15.88 -13.04 -2.57
CA TYR A 28 14.72 -12.17 -2.79
C TYR A 28 15.12 -10.71 -3.00
N GLU A 29 16.10 -10.23 -2.25
CA GLU A 29 16.66 -8.89 -2.46
C GLU A 29 17.24 -8.75 -3.88
N ARG A 30 18.03 -9.71 -4.32
CA ARG A 30 18.62 -9.70 -5.67
C ARG A 30 17.56 -9.75 -6.77
N LYS A 31 16.44 -10.42 -6.51
CA LYS A 31 15.33 -10.53 -7.47
C LYS A 31 14.38 -9.31 -7.42
N GLY A 32 14.66 -8.34 -6.57
CA GLY A 32 13.83 -7.14 -6.46
C GLY A 32 12.53 -7.34 -5.69
N LEU A 33 12.43 -8.41 -4.90
CA LEU A 33 11.24 -8.69 -4.09
C LEU A 33 11.26 -7.98 -2.74
N LEU A 34 12.44 -7.64 -2.24
CA LEU A 34 12.66 -6.98 -0.96
C LEU A 34 13.68 -5.87 -1.11
N GLU A 35 13.50 -4.80 -0.37
CA GLU A 35 14.45 -3.70 -0.27
C GLU A 35 14.72 -3.39 1.20
N PRO A 36 15.57 -4.18 1.88
CA PRO A 36 15.89 -3.91 3.28
C PRO A 36 16.66 -2.59 3.41
N ALA A 37 16.44 -1.91 4.52
CA ALA A 37 17.26 -0.77 4.88
C ALA A 37 18.68 -1.24 5.22
N ARG A 38 19.64 -0.33 5.12
CA ARG A 38 21.03 -0.61 5.47
C ARG A 38 21.47 0.30 6.60
N THR A 39 22.21 -0.27 7.56
CA THR A 39 22.88 0.53 8.57
C THR A 39 24.11 1.23 7.97
N ARG A 40 24.76 2.10 8.73
CA ARG A 40 26.02 2.75 8.32
C ARG A 40 27.10 1.74 7.94
N GLY A 41 27.15 0.59 8.63
CA GLY A 41 28.08 -0.48 8.34
C GLY A 41 27.69 -1.37 7.15
N GLY A 42 26.57 -1.08 6.48
CA GLY A 42 26.11 -1.85 5.33
C GLY A 42 25.31 -3.09 5.68
N SER A 43 24.97 -3.29 6.95
CA SER A 43 24.15 -4.43 7.39
C SER A 43 22.69 -4.23 7.03
N ARG A 44 22.03 -5.31 6.61
CA ARG A 44 20.61 -5.30 6.30
C ARG A 44 19.76 -5.16 7.55
N ARG A 45 18.69 -4.36 7.46
CA ARG A 45 17.66 -4.26 8.50
C ARG A 45 16.28 -4.37 7.86
N TYR A 46 15.43 -5.17 8.45
CA TYR A 46 14.09 -5.45 7.95
C TYR A 46 13.05 -4.84 8.86
N SER A 47 11.98 -4.30 8.27
CA SER A 47 10.83 -3.75 8.98
C SER A 47 9.74 -4.83 9.15
N GLU A 48 8.73 -4.54 9.96
CA GLU A 48 7.54 -5.40 10.02
C GLU A 48 6.84 -5.48 8.66
N GLY A 49 6.83 -4.38 7.89
CA GLY A 49 6.32 -4.38 6.54
C GLY A 49 7.07 -5.34 5.63
N ASP A 50 8.39 -5.45 5.80
CA ASP A 50 9.19 -6.43 5.08
C ASP A 50 8.83 -7.86 5.49
N ILE A 51 8.56 -8.11 6.76
CA ILE A 51 8.12 -9.42 7.24
C ILE A 51 6.75 -9.78 6.65
N ASP A 52 5.80 -8.85 6.63
CA ASP A 52 4.50 -9.06 5.99
C ASP A 52 4.67 -9.40 4.50
N ARG A 53 5.59 -8.72 3.84
CA ARG A 53 5.93 -8.97 2.45
C ARG A 53 6.50 -10.36 2.23
N LEU A 54 7.34 -10.82 3.15
CA LEU A 54 7.88 -12.20 3.13
C LEU A 54 6.77 -13.26 3.26
N PHE A 55 5.79 -13.04 4.12
CA PHE A 55 4.64 -13.93 4.22
C PHE A 55 3.85 -13.99 2.91
N ARG A 56 3.67 -12.85 2.26
CA ARG A 56 2.98 -12.79 0.97
C ARG A 56 3.76 -13.55 -0.12
N ILE A 57 5.07 -13.38 -0.17
CA ILE A 57 5.94 -14.12 -1.10
C ILE A 57 5.77 -15.62 -0.88
N HIS A 58 5.78 -16.04 0.38
CA HIS A 58 5.61 -17.45 0.73
C HIS A 58 4.26 -18.00 0.27
N GLN A 59 3.17 -17.26 0.49
CA GLN A 59 1.84 -17.65 0.01
C GLN A 59 1.82 -17.87 -1.49
N LEU A 60 2.42 -16.98 -2.25
CA LEU A 60 2.45 -17.06 -3.71
C LEU A 60 3.33 -18.21 -4.21
N THR A 61 4.49 -18.40 -3.60
CA THR A 61 5.37 -19.53 -3.96
C THR A 61 4.74 -20.87 -3.59
N ALA A 62 4.07 -20.96 -2.45
CA ALA A 62 3.35 -22.16 -2.03
C ALA A 62 2.19 -22.49 -2.98
N ALA A 63 1.61 -21.48 -3.62
CA ALA A 63 0.57 -21.67 -4.65
C ALA A 63 1.14 -22.09 -6.01
N GLY A 64 2.45 -22.26 -6.13
CA GLY A 64 3.11 -22.71 -7.34
C GLY A 64 3.56 -21.61 -8.28
N ILE A 65 3.54 -20.36 -7.83
CA ILE A 65 3.98 -19.23 -8.64
C ILE A 65 5.50 -19.08 -8.52
N ASN A 66 6.20 -18.94 -9.65
CA ASN A 66 7.64 -18.73 -9.64
C ASN A 66 7.99 -17.31 -9.19
N LEU A 67 9.25 -17.07 -8.86
CA LEU A 67 9.69 -15.79 -8.30
C LEU A 67 9.42 -14.60 -9.23
N GLU A 68 9.54 -14.77 -10.53
CA GLU A 68 9.23 -13.70 -11.49
C GLU A 68 7.74 -13.35 -11.46
N GLY A 69 6.88 -14.37 -11.41
CA GLY A 69 5.43 -14.17 -11.25
C GLY A 69 5.08 -13.51 -9.93
N VAL A 70 5.74 -13.93 -8.84
CA VAL A 70 5.57 -13.32 -7.51
C VAL A 70 5.93 -11.84 -7.57
N ARG A 71 7.06 -11.50 -8.18
CA ARG A 71 7.50 -10.11 -8.32
C ARG A 71 6.45 -9.27 -9.04
N ARG A 72 5.92 -9.76 -10.15
CA ARG A 72 4.89 -9.06 -10.93
C ARG A 72 3.59 -8.90 -10.15
N ILE A 73 3.16 -9.94 -9.44
CA ILE A 73 1.95 -9.88 -8.62
C ILE A 73 2.10 -8.83 -7.52
N MET A 74 3.24 -8.82 -6.84
CA MET A 74 3.47 -7.87 -5.76
C MET A 74 3.57 -6.43 -6.27
N GLU A 75 4.17 -6.21 -7.44
CA GLU A 75 4.14 -4.89 -8.07
C GLU A 75 2.71 -4.44 -8.37
N LEU A 76 1.89 -5.33 -8.89
CA LEU A 76 0.49 -5.04 -9.19
C LEU A 76 -0.31 -4.78 -7.91
N GLU A 77 -0.06 -5.52 -6.85
CA GLU A 77 -0.70 -5.30 -5.55
C GLU A 77 -0.32 -3.94 -4.97
N ASP A 78 0.95 -3.58 -5.02
CA ASP A 78 1.43 -2.27 -4.55
C ASP A 78 0.79 -1.15 -5.36
N HIS A 79 0.74 -1.29 -6.68
CA HIS A 79 0.12 -0.32 -7.57
C HIS A 79 -1.38 -0.21 -7.32
N ASN A 80 -2.05 -1.34 -7.11
CA ASN A 80 -3.48 -1.38 -6.79
C ASN A 80 -3.78 -0.66 -5.47
N GLU A 81 -2.96 -0.87 -4.46
CA GLU A 81 -3.07 -0.18 -3.17
C GLU A 81 -2.90 1.34 -3.34
N TRP A 82 -1.90 1.74 -4.11
CA TRP A 82 -1.68 3.16 -4.42
C TRP A 82 -2.88 3.77 -5.13
N LEU A 83 -3.43 3.07 -6.13
CA LEU A 83 -4.61 3.54 -6.88
C LEU A 83 -5.84 3.65 -5.97
N ARG A 84 -6.02 2.72 -5.04
CA ARG A 84 -7.13 2.77 -4.08
C ARG A 84 -7.02 4.02 -3.19
N LYS A 85 -5.84 4.32 -2.72
CA LYS A 85 -5.59 5.53 -1.90
C LYS A 85 -5.85 6.80 -2.72
N GLU A 86 -5.39 6.83 -3.96
CA GLU A 86 -5.64 7.95 -4.87
C GLU A 86 -7.13 8.13 -5.14
N LEU A 87 -7.86 7.04 -5.31
CA LEU A 87 -9.30 7.08 -5.54
C LEU A 87 -10.04 7.64 -4.32
N VAL A 88 -9.68 7.19 -3.12
CA VAL A 88 -10.26 7.71 -1.88
C VAL A 88 -10.01 9.21 -1.77
N ARG A 89 -8.79 9.65 -2.04
CA ARG A 89 -8.42 11.07 -2.00
C ARG A 89 -9.21 11.88 -3.03
N ALA A 90 -9.28 11.40 -4.26
CA ALA A 90 -10.02 12.08 -5.34
C ALA A 90 -11.51 12.21 -5.00
N ARG A 91 -12.11 11.17 -4.43
CA ARG A 91 -13.51 11.20 -3.99
C ARG A 91 -13.73 12.19 -2.85
N SER A 92 -12.82 12.22 -1.89
CA SER A 92 -12.89 13.17 -0.77
C SER A 92 -12.78 14.60 -1.27
N GLU A 93 -11.84 14.89 -2.16
CA GLU A 93 -11.67 16.21 -2.77
C GLU A 93 -12.90 16.62 -3.58
N ALA A 94 -13.48 15.69 -4.35
CA ALA A 94 -14.68 15.94 -5.12
C ALA A 94 -15.87 16.25 -4.22
N ASN A 95 -16.04 15.50 -3.12
CA ASN A 95 -17.09 15.74 -2.14
C ASN A 95 -16.93 17.08 -1.46
N GLU A 96 -15.72 17.46 -1.09
CA GLU A 96 -15.43 18.78 -0.51
C GLU A 96 -15.74 19.90 -1.49
N ALA A 97 -15.40 19.74 -2.76
CA ALA A 97 -15.70 20.72 -3.80
C ALA A 97 -17.21 20.89 -3.97
N VAL A 98 -17.96 19.79 -3.99
CA VAL A 98 -19.42 19.82 -4.06
C VAL A 98 -20.01 20.55 -2.83
N GLU A 99 -19.51 20.21 -1.65
CA GLU A 99 -19.93 20.85 -0.40
C GLU A 99 -19.69 22.37 -0.43
N ARG A 100 -18.52 22.79 -0.88
CA ARG A 100 -18.19 24.23 -0.99
C ARG A 100 -19.13 24.93 -1.99
N THR A 101 -19.41 24.31 -3.10
CA THR A 101 -20.32 24.84 -4.11
C THR A 101 -21.73 24.98 -3.57
N HIS A 102 -22.22 23.95 -2.85
CA HIS A 102 -23.54 23.98 -2.22
C HIS A 102 -23.64 25.08 -1.16
N ARG A 103 -22.63 25.25 -0.33
CA ARG A 103 -22.59 26.29 0.70
C ARG A 103 -22.61 27.69 0.07
N LYS A 104 -21.81 27.89 -0.97
CA LYS A 104 -21.77 29.15 -1.71
C LYS A 104 -23.12 29.44 -2.34
N TYR A 105 -23.71 28.46 -2.98
CA TYR A 105 -25.02 28.58 -3.61
C TYR A 105 -26.09 28.98 -2.61
N ARG A 106 -26.16 28.34 -1.46
CA ARG A 106 -27.13 28.68 -0.40
C ARG A 106 -26.91 30.05 0.20
N ARG A 107 -25.67 30.51 0.27
CA ARG A 107 -25.32 31.82 0.86
C ARG A 107 -25.57 32.97 -0.10
N ASP A 108 -25.25 32.77 -1.37
CA ASP A 108 -25.29 33.85 -2.38
C ASP A 108 -26.64 33.98 -3.07
N LEU A 109 -27.51 33.01 -2.95
CA LEU A 109 -28.82 33.04 -3.59
C LEU A 109 -29.92 33.26 -2.58
N VAL A 110 -30.96 34.03 -3.00
CA VAL A 110 -32.19 34.13 -2.29
C VAL A 110 -32.79 32.75 -2.09
N PRO A 111 -33.52 32.47 -0.97
CA PRO A 111 -34.07 31.15 -0.73
C PRO A 111 -34.82 30.62 -1.94
N VAL A 112 -34.36 29.50 -2.47
CA VAL A 112 -34.92 28.86 -3.64
C VAL A 112 -35.82 27.75 -3.18
N SER A 113 -36.99 27.67 -3.73
CA SER A 113 -37.96 26.63 -3.41
C SER A 113 -37.54 25.25 -3.90
N ARG A 114 -36.47 25.15 -4.71
CA ARG A 114 -35.98 23.87 -5.27
C ARG A 114 -34.48 23.78 -5.16
N ALA A 115 -34.00 22.85 -4.35
CA ALA A 115 -32.62 22.47 -4.38
C ALA A 115 -32.40 21.53 -5.57
N PRO A 116 -31.24 21.63 -6.31
CA PRO A 116 -30.92 20.65 -7.36
C PRO A 116 -30.84 19.25 -6.78
N VAL A 117 -31.48 18.32 -7.45
CA VAL A 117 -31.37 16.90 -7.07
C VAL A 117 -29.99 16.40 -7.45
N PRO A 118 -29.23 15.80 -6.52
CA PRO A 118 -27.94 15.23 -6.85
C PRO A 118 -28.08 14.18 -7.94
N TYR A 119 -27.21 14.25 -8.96
CA TYR A 119 -27.15 13.22 -9.98
C TYR A 119 -26.73 11.90 -9.36
N ARG A 120 -27.57 10.87 -9.51
CA ARG A 120 -27.18 9.51 -9.13
C ARG A 120 -26.68 8.83 -10.39
N GLY A 121 -25.35 8.67 -10.48
CA GLY A 121 -24.76 7.97 -11.59
C GLY A 121 -25.32 6.57 -11.72
N ARG A 122 -25.34 6.06 -12.95
CA ARG A 122 -25.69 4.67 -13.22
C ARG A 122 -24.64 3.75 -12.61
N ARG A 123 -25.11 2.65 -12.10
CA ARG A 123 -24.23 1.57 -11.64
C ARG A 123 -23.56 0.87 -12.81
#